data_dc23ddf96901ee1b75b3e23f2449a495
#
_entry.id   dc23ddf96901ee1b75b3e23f2449a495
#
_cell.length_a   1.000
_cell.length_b   1.000
_cell.length_c   1.000
_cell.angle_alpha   90.00
_cell.angle_beta   90.00
_cell.angle_gamma   90.00
#
_symmetry.space_group_name_H-M   'P 1'
#
loop_
_entity.id
_entity.type
_entity.pdbx_description
1 polymer ?
#
loop_
_entity_poly.entity_id
_entity_poly.type
_entity_poly.pdbx_seq_one_letter_code
_entity_poly.pdbx_strand_id
1 'polypeptide(L)'
;MKKSHTYYTEEMYPDIRNNIKQMFEVNNYEEMALIDKFFKEYFKEVTVHLNYEDNVAFPYMKNLHEHLVKGAPITEPVTYSVKEYKEHHDDIEEKLNDLKNILVKYLPPKNDQKLRRRLFFNLSELENDLNIHAIIEDMILIPLVEQMEQYLKNLSE
;
A
#
# COMPACT_ATOMS: atom_id res chain seq x y z
N MET A 1 11.00 2.49 -1.34
CA MET A 1 9.83 1.96 -0.62
C MET A 1 9.44 2.83 0.58
N LYS A 2 10.17 2.97 1.70
CA LYS A 2 9.76 3.83 2.84
C LYS A 2 9.39 5.28 2.48
N LYS A 3 10.06 5.91 1.51
CA LYS A 3 9.69 7.26 1.01
C LYS A 3 8.35 7.25 0.28
N SER A 4 8.02 6.18 -0.42
CA SER A 4 6.72 6.02 -1.07
C SER A 4 5.61 5.86 -0.03
N HIS A 5 5.85 5.09 1.06
CA HIS A 5 4.90 4.95 2.17
C HIS A 5 4.57 6.29 2.81
N THR A 6 5.61 7.12 3.09
CA THR A 6 5.41 8.48 3.61
C THR A 6 4.61 9.33 2.64
N TYR A 7 4.91 9.28 1.34
CA TYR A 7 4.17 10.01 0.32
C TYR A 7 2.69 9.61 0.29
N TYR A 8 2.38 8.31 0.31
CA TYR A 8 1.00 7.83 0.32
C TYR A 8 0.22 8.28 1.56
N THR A 9 0.84 8.21 2.74
CA THR A 9 0.17 8.49 4.01
C THR A 9 0.10 9.97 4.36
N GLU A 10 1.11 10.76 4.03
CA GLU A 10 1.23 12.15 4.45
C GLU A 10 0.84 13.18 3.38
N GLU A 11 0.86 12.79 2.09
CA GLU A 11 0.52 13.68 1.00
C GLU A 11 -0.75 13.22 0.24
N MET A 12 -0.73 12.05 -0.38
CA MET A 12 -1.84 11.62 -1.24
C MET A 12 -3.14 11.40 -0.47
N TYR A 13 -3.08 10.74 0.68
CA TYR A 13 -4.28 10.48 1.48
C TYR A 13 -4.96 11.77 1.97
N PRO A 14 -4.26 12.75 2.58
CA PRO A 14 -4.86 14.03 2.93
C PRO A 14 -5.48 14.76 1.74
N ASP A 15 -4.85 14.72 0.57
CA ASP A 15 -5.36 15.37 -0.64
C ASP A 15 -6.66 14.72 -1.14
N ILE A 16 -6.70 13.40 -1.20
CA ILE A 16 -7.91 12.66 -1.56
C ILE A 16 -9.03 12.94 -0.56
N ARG A 17 -8.74 12.89 0.75
CA ARG A 17 -9.70 13.22 1.81
C ARG A 17 -10.25 14.62 1.70
N ASN A 18 -9.40 15.60 1.43
CA ASN A 18 -9.82 16.98 1.25
C ASN A 18 -10.74 17.13 0.02
N ASN A 19 -10.41 16.44 -1.06
CA ASN A 19 -11.25 16.44 -2.26
C ASN A 19 -12.63 15.82 -2.01
N ILE A 20 -12.69 14.67 -1.31
CA ILE A 20 -13.96 14.06 -0.88
C ILE A 20 -14.78 15.04 -0.04
N LYS A 21 -14.17 15.74 0.94
CA LYS A 21 -14.87 16.76 1.75
C LYS A 21 -15.45 17.87 0.89
N GLN A 22 -14.71 18.41 -0.07
CA GLN A 22 -15.22 19.45 -0.98
C GLN A 22 -16.40 18.94 -1.82
N MET A 23 -16.40 17.67 -2.18
CA MET A 23 -17.52 17.08 -2.92
C MET A 23 -18.79 16.94 -2.05
N PHE A 24 -18.70 16.82 -0.72
CA PHE A 24 -19.86 16.84 0.17
C PHE A 24 -20.67 18.16 0.08
N GLU A 25 -20.01 19.28 -0.26
CA GLU A 25 -20.66 20.59 -0.34
C GLU A 25 -21.64 20.71 -1.52
N VAL A 26 -21.44 19.89 -2.56
CA VAL A 26 -22.19 19.96 -3.83
C VAL A 26 -22.97 18.69 -4.16
N ASN A 27 -22.75 17.61 -3.43
CA ASN A 27 -23.39 16.32 -3.68
C ASN A 27 -24.34 15.88 -2.56
N ASN A 28 -25.12 14.83 -2.82
CA ASN A 28 -25.98 14.22 -1.82
C ASN A 28 -25.14 13.62 -0.69
N TYR A 29 -25.55 13.90 0.55
CA TYR A 29 -24.84 13.43 1.74
C TYR A 29 -24.71 11.89 1.78
N GLU A 30 -25.78 11.15 1.48
CA GLU A 30 -25.78 9.68 1.57
C GLU A 30 -24.76 9.04 0.60
N GLU A 31 -24.74 9.52 -0.64
CA GLU A 31 -23.81 9.03 -1.67
C GLU A 31 -22.37 9.33 -1.29
N MET A 32 -22.09 10.54 -0.82
CA MET A 32 -20.75 10.96 -0.41
C MET A 32 -20.30 10.27 0.88
N ALA A 33 -21.22 10.01 1.82
CA ALA A 33 -20.90 9.27 3.05
C ALA A 33 -20.46 7.84 2.76
N LEU A 34 -21.05 7.18 1.77
CA LEU A 34 -20.63 5.85 1.33
C LEU A 34 -19.19 5.88 0.77
N ILE A 35 -18.88 6.85 -0.08
CA ILE A 35 -17.55 7.03 -0.67
C ILE A 35 -16.51 7.32 0.42
N ASP A 36 -16.79 8.24 1.34
CA ASP A 36 -15.89 8.59 2.44
C ASP A 36 -15.65 7.40 3.38
N LYS A 37 -16.71 6.64 3.68
CA LYS A 37 -16.60 5.42 4.50
C LYS A 37 -15.71 4.39 3.82
N PHE A 38 -15.98 4.07 2.55
CA PHE A 38 -15.19 3.09 1.79
C PHE A 38 -13.71 3.52 1.72
N PHE A 39 -13.46 4.80 1.43
CA PHE A 39 -12.08 5.29 1.34
C PHE A 39 -11.34 5.24 2.70
N LYS A 40 -12.03 5.51 3.81
CA LYS A 40 -11.46 5.39 5.15
C LYS A 40 -11.10 3.95 5.50
N GLU A 41 -12.00 3.01 5.20
CA GLU A 41 -11.78 1.57 5.45
C GLU A 41 -10.60 1.06 4.61
N TYR A 42 -10.60 1.36 3.32
CA TYR A 42 -9.50 1.06 2.42
C TYR A 42 -8.17 1.59 2.94
N PHE A 43 -8.11 2.88 3.27
CA PHE A 43 -6.86 3.49 3.71
C PHE A 43 -6.36 2.97 5.06
N LYS A 44 -7.27 2.54 5.93
CA LYS A 44 -6.90 1.85 7.16
C LYS A 44 -6.15 0.54 6.85
N GLU A 45 -6.61 -0.24 5.90
CA GLU A 45 -5.96 -1.48 5.46
C GLU A 45 -4.59 -1.18 4.85
N VAL A 46 -4.50 -0.23 3.93
CA VAL A 46 -3.22 0.23 3.38
C VAL A 46 -2.24 0.66 4.48
N THR A 47 -2.70 1.43 5.46
CA THR A 47 -1.84 1.88 6.57
C THR A 47 -1.35 0.71 7.42
N VAL A 48 -2.18 -0.28 7.69
CA VAL A 48 -1.79 -1.50 8.43
C VAL A 48 -0.73 -2.26 7.65
N HIS A 49 -0.93 -2.46 6.34
CA HIS A 49 0.00 -3.13 5.46
C HIS A 49 1.36 -2.42 5.41
N LEU A 50 1.41 -1.13 5.09
CA LEU A 50 2.64 -0.36 5.03
C LEU A 50 3.38 -0.30 6.39
N ASN A 51 2.65 -0.24 7.50
CA ASN A 51 3.25 -0.29 8.85
C ASN A 51 3.88 -1.67 9.13
N TYR A 52 3.27 -2.75 8.68
CA TYR A 52 3.84 -4.09 8.81
C TYR A 52 5.15 -4.20 8.04
N GLU A 53 5.19 -3.70 6.81
CA GLU A 53 6.41 -3.68 6.01
C GLU A 53 7.52 -2.86 6.66
N ASP A 54 7.20 -1.64 7.09
CA ASP A 54 8.19 -0.72 7.67
C ASP A 54 8.77 -1.21 8.99
N ASN A 55 7.99 -1.92 9.80
CA ASN A 55 8.36 -2.30 11.16
C ASN A 55 8.75 -3.77 11.31
N VAL A 56 8.36 -4.64 10.39
CA VAL A 56 8.61 -6.10 10.45
C VAL A 56 9.39 -6.57 9.23
N ALA A 57 8.80 -6.46 8.03
CA ALA A 57 9.37 -7.07 6.84
C ALA A 57 10.72 -6.44 6.42
N PHE A 58 10.77 -5.12 6.24
CA PHE A 58 11.99 -4.45 5.79
C PHE A 58 13.14 -4.50 6.82
N PRO A 59 12.92 -4.38 8.14
CA PRO A 59 13.97 -4.64 9.12
C PRO A 59 14.54 -6.07 9.02
N TYR A 60 13.69 -7.08 8.89
CA TYR A 60 14.12 -8.46 8.68
C TYR A 60 14.99 -8.61 7.43
N MET A 61 14.51 -8.17 6.28
CA MET A 61 15.21 -8.25 5.01
C MET A 61 16.57 -7.53 5.06
N LYS A 62 16.62 -6.37 5.73
CA LYS A 62 17.84 -5.61 5.94
C LYS A 62 18.83 -6.36 6.84
N ASN A 63 18.38 -6.93 7.95
CA ASN A 63 19.23 -7.73 8.85
C ASN A 63 19.82 -8.94 8.15
N LEU A 64 19.01 -9.64 7.35
CA LEU A 64 19.44 -10.78 6.55
C LEU A 64 20.55 -10.38 5.55
N HIS A 65 20.36 -9.30 4.83
CA HIS A 65 21.35 -8.76 3.90
C HIS A 65 22.65 -8.34 4.61
N GLU A 66 22.55 -7.63 5.74
CA GLU A 66 23.71 -7.19 6.51
C GLU A 66 24.49 -8.38 7.10
N HIS A 67 23.80 -9.43 7.51
CA HIS A 67 24.45 -10.69 7.93
C HIS A 67 25.28 -11.31 6.79
N LEU A 68 24.68 -11.46 5.62
CA LEU A 68 25.31 -12.10 4.47
C LEU A 68 26.48 -11.29 3.90
N VAL A 69 26.35 -9.96 3.83
CA VAL A 69 27.35 -9.10 3.17
C VAL A 69 28.45 -8.65 4.12
N LYS A 70 28.12 -8.37 5.38
CA LYS A 70 29.05 -7.77 6.36
C LYS A 70 29.44 -8.71 7.49
N GLY A 71 28.87 -9.94 7.57
CA GLY A 71 29.07 -10.85 8.68
C GLY A 71 28.47 -10.35 10.00
N ALA A 72 27.50 -9.43 9.94
CA ALA A 72 26.85 -8.91 11.13
C ALA A 72 26.08 -10.03 11.86
N PRO A 73 26.01 -10.04 13.21
CA PRO A 73 25.22 -11.05 13.91
C PRO A 73 23.72 -10.88 13.55
N ILE A 74 23.01 -12.01 13.39
CA ILE A 74 21.54 -11.98 13.25
C ILE A 74 20.98 -11.58 14.61
N THR A 75 20.40 -10.39 14.70
CA THR A 75 19.89 -9.79 15.96
C THR A 75 18.43 -10.12 16.23
N GLU A 76 17.69 -10.54 15.20
CA GLU A 76 16.29 -10.93 15.31
C GLU A 76 16.15 -12.46 15.36
N PRO A 77 15.20 -12.99 16.14
CA PRO A 77 14.93 -14.43 16.11
C PRO A 77 14.50 -14.83 14.69
N VAL A 78 15.10 -15.92 14.20
CA VAL A 78 14.86 -16.52 12.86
C VAL A 78 13.43 -17.13 12.76
N THR A 79 12.46 -16.58 13.45
CA THR A 79 11.05 -17.01 13.41
C THR A 79 10.28 -16.42 12.26
N TYR A 80 10.73 -15.29 11.71
CA TYR A 80 10.13 -14.64 10.55
C TYR A 80 10.77 -15.17 9.26
N SER A 81 9.99 -15.25 8.20
CA SER A 81 10.43 -15.69 6.89
C SER A 81 9.71 -14.94 5.78
N VAL A 82 10.28 -14.96 4.58
CA VAL A 82 9.62 -14.39 3.41
C VAL A 82 8.28 -15.07 3.08
N LYS A 83 8.07 -16.32 3.54
CA LYS A 83 6.78 -16.99 3.43
C LYS A 83 5.69 -16.28 4.24
N GLU A 84 6.01 -15.87 5.47
CA GLU A 84 5.08 -15.09 6.30
C GLU A 84 4.77 -13.72 5.68
N TYR A 85 5.76 -13.08 5.04
CA TYR A 85 5.53 -11.86 4.28
C TYR A 85 4.50 -12.09 3.17
N LYS A 86 4.67 -13.13 2.36
CA LYS A 86 3.73 -13.47 1.28
C LYS A 86 2.30 -13.74 1.78
N GLU A 87 2.16 -14.35 2.97
CA GLU A 87 0.84 -14.62 3.56
C GLU A 87 0.14 -13.36 4.06
N HIS A 88 0.88 -12.26 4.28
CA HIS A 88 0.35 -10.96 4.69
C HIS A 88 0.25 -9.94 3.55
N HIS A 89 0.73 -10.31 2.36
CA HIS A 89 0.68 -9.45 1.18
C HIS A 89 -0.70 -9.57 0.54
N ASP A 90 -1.57 -8.60 0.84
CA ASP A 90 -2.93 -8.49 0.32
C ASP A 90 -2.96 -7.67 -0.98
N ASP A 91 -3.90 -8.00 -1.88
CA ASP A 91 -4.14 -7.25 -3.12
C ASP A 91 -4.90 -5.94 -2.82
N ILE A 92 -4.22 -5.00 -2.16
CA ILE A 92 -4.82 -3.72 -1.78
C ILE A 92 -5.16 -2.83 -2.99
N GLU A 93 -4.54 -3.08 -4.14
CA GLU A 93 -4.75 -2.31 -5.38
C GLU A 93 -6.15 -2.54 -5.98
N GLU A 94 -6.69 -3.75 -5.89
CA GLU A 94 -8.00 -4.08 -6.48
C GLU A 94 -9.14 -3.24 -5.89
N LYS A 95 -9.07 -2.92 -4.61
CA LYS A 95 -10.10 -2.13 -3.92
C LYS A 95 -10.19 -0.69 -4.41
N LEU A 96 -9.09 -0.10 -4.89
CA LEU A 96 -9.12 1.25 -5.49
C LEU A 96 -9.88 1.28 -6.80
N ASN A 97 -9.77 0.23 -7.59
CA ASN A 97 -10.56 0.11 -8.81
C ASN A 97 -12.06 0.06 -8.52
N ASP A 98 -12.47 -0.61 -7.45
CA ASP A 98 -13.87 -0.62 -7.00
C ASP A 98 -14.35 0.78 -6.59
N LEU A 99 -13.54 1.54 -5.87
CA LEU A 99 -13.87 2.92 -5.50
C LEU A 99 -14.03 3.82 -6.74
N LYS A 100 -13.16 3.72 -7.72
CA LYS A 100 -13.27 4.45 -8.99
C LYS A 100 -14.55 4.06 -9.74
N ASN A 101 -14.90 2.79 -9.75
CA ASN A 101 -16.14 2.31 -10.35
C ASN A 101 -17.39 2.87 -9.65
N ILE A 102 -17.36 2.96 -8.32
CA ILE A 102 -18.45 3.59 -7.54
C ILE A 102 -18.62 5.06 -7.94
N LEU A 103 -17.52 5.81 -8.02
CA LEU A 103 -17.56 7.22 -8.43
C LEU A 103 -18.16 7.44 -9.83
N VAL A 104 -17.83 6.55 -10.78
CA VAL A 104 -18.29 6.69 -12.18
C VAL A 104 -19.71 6.20 -12.36
N LYS A 105 -20.10 5.08 -11.73
CA LYS A 105 -21.37 4.41 -12.00
C LYS A 105 -22.51 4.90 -11.11
N TYR A 106 -22.23 5.25 -9.86
CA TYR A 106 -23.26 5.46 -8.84
C TYR A 106 -23.38 6.89 -8.35
N LEU A 107 -22.39 7.73 -8.59
CA LEU A 107 -22.47 9.13 -8.22
C LEU A 107 -22.99 9.97 -9.42
N PRO A 108 -24.25 10.41 -9.42
CA PRO A 108 -24.81 11.17 -10.54
C PRO A 108 -24.03 12.48 -10.73
N PRO A 109 -23.80 12.91 -12.00
CA PRO A 109 -23.06 14.14 -12.27
C PRO A 109 -23.83 15.37 -11.80
N LYS A 110 -23.17 16.23 -11.02
CA LYS A 110 -23.63 17.54 -10.57
C LYS A 110 -22.63 18.62 -11.01
N ASN A 111 -22.73 19.82 -10.44
CA ASN A 111 -21.78 20.91 -10.72
C ASN A 111 -20.41 20.70 -10.04
N ASP A 112 -19.94 19.46 -9.99
CA ASP A 112 -18.74 19.01 -9.31
C ASP A 112 -17.66 18.45 -10.26
N GLN A 113 -17.79 18.71 -11.55
CA GLN A 113 -16.93 18.08 -12.58
C GLN A 113 -15.42 18.24 -12.33
N LYS A 114 -14.99 19.40 -11.81
CA LYS A 114 -13.57 19.63 -11.52
C LYS A 114 -13.10 18.77 -10.33
N LEU A 115 -13.91 18.73 -9.26
CA LEU A 115 -13.62 17.94 -8.06
C LEU A 115 -13.62 16.44 -8.39
N ARG A 116 -14.60 15.98 -9.16
CA ARG A 116 -14.71 14.58 -9.62
C ARG A 116 -13.50 14.16 -10.45
N ARG A 117 -13.09 15.00 -11.42
CA ARG A 117 -11.89 14.71 -12.23
C ARG A 117 -10.64 14.65 -11.37
N ARG A 118 -10.49 15.58 -10.42
CA ARG A 118 -9.34 15.60 -9.50
C ARG A 118 -9.33 14.35 -8.63
N LEU A 119 -10.47 13.98 -8.05
CA LEU A 119 -10.59 12.77 -7.25
C LEU A 119 -10.24 11.51 -8.05
N PHE A 120 -10.80 11.38 -9.25
CA PHE A 120 -10.51 10.25 -10.13
C PHE A 120 -9.03 10.18 -10.52
N PHE A 121 -8.42 11.33 -10.81
CA PHE A 121 -7.00 11.41 -11.13
C PHE A 121 -6.13 10.98 -9.95
N ASN A 122 -6.38 11.52 -8.76
CA ASN A 122 -5.62 11.18 -7.55
C ASN A 122 -5.75 9.69 -7.18
N LEU A 123 -6.94 9.12 -7.32
CA LEU A 123 -7.16 7.68 -7.10
C LEU A 123 -6.43 6.82 -8.13
N SER A 124 -6.40 7.24 -9.39
CA SER A 124 -5.71 6.52 -10.45
C SER A 124 -4.18 6.62 -10.31
N GLU A 125 -3.67 7.75 -9.84
CA GLU A 125 -2.26 7.94 -9.53
C GLU A 125 -1.84 7.04 -8.36
N LEU A 126 -2.61 7.04 -7.27
CA LEU A 126 -2.36 6.16 -6.12
C LEU A 126 -2.38 4.68 -6.50
N GLU A 127 -3.38 4.24 -7.29
CA GLU A 127 -3.47 2.86 -7.78
C GLU A 127 -2.24 2.47 -8.61
N ASN A 128 -1.84 3.33 -9.55
CA ASN A 128 -0.67 3.06 -10.38
C ASN A 128 0.61 2.96 -9.55
N ASP A 129 0.78 3.84 -8.58
CA ASP A 129 1.94 3.83 -7.69
C ASP A 129 1.97 2.58 -6.80
N LEU A 130 0.83 2.17 -6.24
CA LEU A 130 0.73 0.94 -5.44
C LEU A 130 0.97 -0.31 -6.30
N ASN A 131 0.45 -0.36 -7.53
CA ASN A 131 0.75 -1.45 -8.46
C ASN A 131 2.25 -1.57 -8.77
N ILE A 132 2.94 -0.44 -9.02
CA ILE A 132 4.39 -0.44 -9.23
C ILE A 132 5.12 -0.91 -7.96
N HIS A 133 4.64 -0.50 -6.79
CA HIS A 133 5.18 -0.91 -5.50
C HIS A 133 5.09 -2.42 -5.32
N ALA A 134 3.90 -3.01 -5.51
CA ALA A 134 3.67 -4.45 -5.44
C ALA A 134 4.53 -5.23 -6.46
N ILE A 135 4.65 -4.74 -7.71
CA ILE A 135 5.51 -5.37 -8.72
C ILE A 135 6.99 -5.41 -8.27
N ILE A 136 7.49 -4.35 -7.64
CA ILE A 136 8.87 -4.31 -7.12
C ILE A 136 9.04 -5.35 -6.00
N GLU A 137 8.04 -5.50 -5.14
CA GLU A 137 8.07 -6.48 -4.06
C GLU A 137 8.03 -7.90 -4.59
N ASP A 138 7.09 -8.22 -5.44
CA ASP A 138 6.89 -9.56 -5.96
C ASP A 138 8.01 -10.03 -6.89
N MET A 139 8.50 -9.15 -7.77
CA MET A 139 9.46 -9.55 -8.80
C MET A 139 10.91 -9.37 -8.39
N ILE A 140 11.20 -8.54 -7.40
CA ILE A 140 12.57 -8.22 -7.00
C ILE A 140 12.82 -8.57 -5.55
N LEU A 141 12.06 -8.01 -4.61
CA LEU A 141 12.37 -8.08 -3.20
C LEU A 141 12.16 -9.50 -2.64
N ILE A 142 10.99 -10.08 -2.89
CA ILE A 142 10.66 -11.44 -2.42
C ILE A 142 11.64 -12.49 -2.97
N PRO A 143 11.91 -12.58 -4.29
CA PRO A 143 12.86 -13.54 -4.82
C PRO A 143 14.29 -13.36 -4.28
N LEU A 144 14.71 -12.12 -4.05
CA LEU A 144 16.02 -11.84 -3.46
C LEU A 144 16.11 -12.36 -2.04
N VAL A 145 15.08 -12.16 -1.23
CA VAL A 145 15.03 -12.63 0.17
C VAL A 145 14.98 -14.16 0.23
N GLU A 146 14.19 -14.80 -0.65
CA GLU A 146 14.16 -16.27 -0.77
C GLU A 146 15.55 -16.85 -1.05
N GLN A 147 16.29 -16.23 -1.96
CA GLN A 147 17.67 -16.67 -2.26
C GLN A 147 18.60 -16.48 -1.07
N MET A 148 18.48 -15.39 -0.32
CA MET A 148 19.27 -15.13 0.88
C MET A 148 18.96 -16.15 1.98
N GLU A 149 17.68 -16.47 2.22
CA GLU A 149 17.27 -17.48 3.20
C GLU A 149 17.79 -18.88 2.83
N GLN A 150 17.69 -19.25 1.55
CA GLN A 150 18.18 -20.54 1.07
C GLN A 150 19.70 -20.66 1.19
N TYR A 151 20.43 -19.60 0.89
CA TYR A 151 21.87 -19.58 1.04
C TYR A 151 22.31 -19.81 2.50
N LEU A 152 21.62 -19.17 3.46
CA LEU A 152 21.90 -19.37 4.89
C LEU A 152 21.59 -20.80 5.35
N LYS A 153 20.52 -21.41 4.88
CA LYS A 153 20.21 -22.83 5.19
C LYS A 153 21.33 -23.74 4.73
N ASN A 154 21.82 -23.57 3.51
CA ASN A 154 22.88 -24.38 2.93
C ASN A 154 24.26 -24.21 3.65
N LEU A 155 24.47 -23.08 4.33
CA LEU A 155 25.68 -22.85 5.14
C LEU A 155 25.62 -23.51 6.53
N SER A 156 24.41 -23.85 6.98
CA SER A 156 24.14 -24.42 8.31
C SER A 156 24.08 -25.94 8.31
N GLU A 157 24.04 -26.56 7.13
CA GLU A 157 24.17 -28.02 6.87
C GLU A 157 25.62 -28.39 6.62
#